data_4fb5677a9bfccfc92fe741f743a7cc89
#
_entry.id   4fb5677a9bfccfc92fe741f743a7cc89
#
_cell.length_a   1.000
_cell.length_b   1.000
_cell.length_c   1.000
_cell.angle_alpha   90.00
_cell.angle_beta   90.00
_cell.angle_gamma   90.00
#
_symmetry.space_group_name_H-M   'P 1'
#
loop_
_entity.id
_entity.type
_entity.pdbx_description
1 polymer ?
#
loop_
_entity_poly.entity_id
_entity_poly.type
_entity_poly.pdbx_seq_one_letter_code
_entity_poly.pdbx_strand_id
1 'polypeptide(L)'
;GVGQPPDGPDYLALAHSLIAPTAPRLLITHGVSGSGKTFVSQGVLEQAGAIRLRSDVERKRLFGAAQPAAQPAGAAPSGTGDLDANPLYNRDRTQATYAHLRDLARLSLQAGWHVIVDATFLDADERNRFRQLASSQSAPFVILHCEAPRVTLEARLITRQQAAQDASDADVAVLDKQLQR
;
A
#
# COMPACT_ATOMS: atom_id res chain seq x y z
N GLY A 1 1.93 30.29 44.11
CA GLY A 1 2.78 29.31 43.43
C GLY A 1 1.93 28.10 43.10
N VAL A 2 1.55 27.93 41.86
CA VAL A 2 0.90 26.69 41.39
C VAL A 2 2.06 25.72 41.12
N GLY A 3 2.21 24.70 41.96
CA GLY A 3 3.24 23.70 41.83
C GLY A 3 3.05 22.93 40.55
N GLN A 4 4.14 22.74 39.83
CA GLN A 4 4.24 21.89 38.66
C GLN A 4 3.86 20.44 39.05
N PRO A 5 2.97 19.78 38.34
CA PRO A 5 2.66 18.39 38.64
C PRO A 5 3.90 17.52 38.39
N PRO A 6 4.18 16.52 39.24
CA PRO A 6 5.35 15.67 39.09
C PRO A 6 5.18 14.73 37.87
N ASP A 7 6.20 14.69 37.01
CA ASP A 7 6.57 13.61 36.08
C ASP A 7 5.49 13.00 35.19
N GLY A 8 4.52 13.77 34.70
CA GLY A 8 3.65 13.38 33.62
C GLY A 8 4.21 13.80 32.25
N PRO A 9 3.81 13.13 31.14
CA PRO A 9 4.17 13.58 29.81
C PRO A 9 3.69 15.02 29.60
N ASP A 10 4.54 15.87 29.02
CA ASP A 10 4.18 17.25 28.66
C ASP A 10 3.17 17.22 27.50
N TYR A 11 1.89 17.20 27.84
CA TYR A 11 0.80 17.17 26.87
C TYR A 11 0.77 18.42 25.98
N LEU A 12 1.30 19.58 26.45
CA LEU A 12 1.41 20.78 25.62
C LEU A 12 2.50 20.61 24.56
N ALA A 13 3.67 20.10 24.96
CA ALA A 13 4.75 19.81 24.03
C ALA A 13 4.30 18.74 23.01
N LEU A 14 3.59 17.70 23.46
CA LEU A 14 3.01 16.70 22.57
C LEU A 14 1.98 17.32 21.62
N ALA A 15 1.04 18.14 22.12
CA ALA A 15 0.08 18.84 21.26
C ALA A 15 0.77 19.76 20.25
N HIS A 16 1.78 20.53 20.67
CA HIS A 16 2.59 21.33 19.76
C HIS A 16 3.31 20.50 18.69
N SER A 17 3.84 19.34 19.04
CA SER A 17 4.49 18.45 18.06
C SER A 17 3.52 17.87 17.04
N LEU A 18 2.27 17.66 17.44
CA LEU A 18 1.20 17.15 16.57
C LEU A 18 0.65 18.20 15.58
N ILE A 19 0.68 19.48 15.96
CA ILE A 19 0.22 20.59 15.12
C ILE A 19 1.36 21.33 14.42
N ALA A 20 2.64 21.01 14.74
CA ALA A 20 3.76 21.59 14.04
C ALA A 20 3.73 21.18 12.56
N PRO A 21 3.78 22.14 11.60
CA PRO A 21 3.74 21.81 10.19
C PRO A 21 5.02 21.08 9.80
N THR A 22 4.96 19.75 9.73
CA THR A 22 6.01 18.96 9.11
C THR A 22 5.77 18.96 7.61
N ALA A 23 6.78 19.31 6.80
CA ALA A 23 6.66 19.20 5.36
C ALA A 23 6.32 17.74 4.98
N PRO A 24 5.14 17.46 4.42
CA PRO A 24 4.72 16.10 4.10
C PRO A 24 5.70 15.47 3.11
N ARG A 25 5.87 14.15 3.19
CA ARG A 25 6.75 13.39 2.30
C ARG A 25 5.97 12.27 1.66
N LEU A 26 6.27 11.98 0.40
CA LEU A 26 5.72 10.83 -0.31
C LEU A 26 6.79 9.74 -0.46
N LEU A 27 6.52 8.59 0.11
CA LEU A 27 7.33 7.40 -0.03
C LEU A 27 6.56 6.36 -0.84
N ILE A 28 7.23 5.67 -1.75
CA ILE A 28 6.68 4.48 -2.40
C ILE A 28 7.62 3.30 -2.16
N THR A 29 7.08 2.11 -2.00
CA THR A 29 7.88 0.90 -2.02
C THR A 29 8.13 0.45 -3.47
N HIS A 30 9.22 -0.28 -3.72
CA HIS A 30 9.50 -0.90 -5.02
C HIS A 30 10.07 -2.30 -4.80
N GLY A 31 9.60 -3.27 -5.57
CA GLY A 31 10.09 -4.65 -5.52
C GLY A 31 8.99 -5.68 -5.73
N VAL A 32 9.38 -6.92 -6.04
CA VAL A 32 8.48 -8.04 -6.32
C VAL A 32 7.76 -8.54 -5.08
N SER A 33 6.76 -9.39 -5.25
CA SER A 33 6.06 -10.05 -4.14
C SER A 33 7.04 -10.86 -3.29
N GLY A 34 6.87 -10.84 -1.96
CA GLY A 34 7.79 -11.51 -1.02
C GLY A 34 9.05 -10.72 -0.65
N SER A 35 9.36 -9.57 -1.30
CA SER A 35 10.61 -8.82 -1.05
C SER A 35 10.67 -8.10 0.32
N GLY A 36 9.57 -8.05 1.09
CA GLY A 36 9.55 -7.43 2.42
C GLY A 36 9.03 -5.99 2.45
N LYS A 37 8.43 -5.49 1.38
CA LYS A 37 7.88 -4.12 1.31
C LYS A 37 6.98 -3.76 2.49
N THR A 38 6.02 -4.61 2.80
CA THR A 38 5.06 -4.40 3.90
C THR A 38 5.75 -4.33 5.25
N PHE A 39 6.81 -5.14 5.47
CA PHE A 39 7.60 -5.08 6.69
C PHE A 39 8.34 -3.75 6.82
N VAL A 40 9.02 -3.31 5.76
CA VAL A 40 9.74 -2.03 5.75
C VAL A 40 8.77 -0.85 5.87
N SER A 41 7.66 -0.86 5.12
CA SER A 41 6.66 0.21 5.18
C SER A 41 5.98 0.32 6.55
N GLN A 42 5.81 -0.80 7.26
CA GLN A 42 5.31 -0.81 8.64
C GLN A 42 6.28 -0.11 9.59
N GLY A 43 7.57 -0.44 9.54
CA GLY A 43 8.58 0.20 10.39
C GLY A 43 8.68 1.71 10.15
N VAL A 44 8.61 2.16 8.89
CA VAL A 44 8.60 3.60 8.57
C VAL A 44 7.32 4.27 9.06
N LEU A 45 6.16 3.63 8.91
CA LEU A 45 4.88 4.14 9.41
C LEU A 45 4.93 4.39 10.92
N GLU A 46 5.44 3.44 11.69
CA GLU A 46 5.51 3.52 13.16
C GLU A 46 6.47 4.63 13.62
N GLN A 47 7.58 4.83 12.91
CA GLN A 47 8.59 5.83 13.27
C GLN A 47 8.24 7.25 12.78
N ALA A 48 7.59 7.37 11.62
CA ALA A 48 7.33 8.67 11.00
C ALA A 48 5.89 9.18 11.21
N GLY A 49 4.99 8.39 11.80
CA GLY A 49 3.58 8.77 11.95
C GLY A 49 2.89 8.97 10.58
N ALA A 50 3.24 8.18 9.57
CA ALA A 50 2.75 8.34 8.21
C ALA A 50 1.40 7.63 7.97
N ILE A 51 0.68 8.01 6.94
CA ILE A 51 -0.45 7.24 6.40
C ILE A 51 0.08 6.20 5.42
N ARG A 52 -0.25 4.93 5.61
CA ARG A 52 0.10 3.86 4.69
C ARG A 52 -1.09 3.46 3.82
N LEU A 53 -0.92 3.56 2.51
CA LEU A 53 -1.88 3.14 1.49
C LEU A 53 -1.37 1.83 0.86
N ARG A 54 -2.14 0.75 1.00
CA ARG A 54 -1.76 -0.58 0.49
C ARG A 54 -2.54 -0.91 -0.77
N SER A 55 -1.83 -1.26 -1.84
CA SER A 55 -2.43 -1.56 -3.14
C SER A 55 -3.36 -2.78 -3.14
N ASP A 56 -3.04 -3.81 -2.37
CA ASP A 56 -3.87 -5.00 -2.21
C ASP A 56 -5.17 -4.71 -1.45
N VAL A 57 -5.12 -3.88 -0.42
CA VAL A 57 -6.29 -3.44 0.35
C VAL A 57 -7.19 -2.56 -0.52
N GLU A 58 -6.63 -1.55 -1.17
CA GLU A 58 -7.41 -0.63 -2.00
C GLU A 58 -8.01 -1.32 -3.23
N ARG A 59 -7.29 -2.27 -3.83
CA ARG A 59 -7.84 -3.11 -4.90
C ARG A 59 -9.04 -3.92 -4.42
N LYS A 60 -8.97 -4.51 -3.23
CA LYS A 60 -10.10 -5.25 -2.64
C LYS A 60 -11.28 -4.32 -2.30
N ARG A 61 -11.03 -3.10 -1.87
CA ARG A 61 -12.09 -2.09 -1.65
C ARG A 61 -12.78 -1.68 -2.95
N LEU A 62 -12.02 -1.46 -4.02
CA LEU A 62 -12.58 -1.03 -5.31
C LEU A 62 -13.35 -2.15 -6.02
N PHE A 63 -12.87 -3.40 -5.93
CA PHE A 63 -13.36 -4.49 -6.77
C PHE A 63 -13.91 -5.68 -5.97
N GLY A 64 -13.64 -5.78 -4.67
CA GLY A 64 -14.10 -6.89 -3.82
C GLY A 64 -15.57 -6.78 -3.41
N ALA A 65 -16.14 -5.58 -3.40
CA ALA A 65 -17.55 -5.35 -3.11
C ALA A 65 -18.49 -5.67 -4.30
N ALA A 66 -17.95 -6.10 -5.43
CA ALA A 66 -18.71 -6.54 -6.60
C ALA A 66 -19.23 -7.99 -6.51
N GLN A 67 -19.16 -8.62 -5.33
CA GLN A 67 -20.00 -9.79 -5.05
C GLN A 67 -21.40 -9.27 -4.68
N PRO A 68 -22.44 -9.55 -5.49
CA PRO A 68 -23.80 -9.16 -5.13
C PRO A 68 -24.17 -9.81 -3.80
N ALA A 69 -24.60 -8.97 -2.85
CA ALA A 69 -25.20 -9.44 -1.63
C ALA A 69 -26.39 -10.35 -2.01
N ALA A 70 -26.39 -11.59 -1.47
CA ALA A 70 -27.50 -12.53 -1.47
C ALA A 70 -28.00 -12.99 -2.88
N GLN A 71 -27.35 -14.01 -3.43
CA GLN A 71 -28.08 -14.96 -4.26
C GLN A 71 -28.97 -15.82 -3.36
N PRO A 72 -30.26 -16.02 -3.70
CA PRO A 72 -31.11 -16.94 -2.98
C PRO A 72 -30.52 -18.35 -3.05
N ALA A 73 -30.59 -19.06 -1.92
CA ALA A 73 -30.11 -20.43 -1.80
C ALA A 73 -30.73 -21.32 -2.89
N GLY A 74 -29.93 -21.79 -3.85
CA GLY A 74 -30.39 -22.68 -4.91
C GLY A 74 -29.90 -22.37 -6.33
N ALA A 75 -29.23 -21.26 -6.60
CA ALA A 75 -28.63 -21.00 -7.88
C ALA A 75 -27.22 -21.64 -7.96
N ALA A 76 -27.00 -22.50 -8.94
CA ALA A 76 -25.68 -23.05 -9.25
C ALA A 76 -24.69 -21.91 -9.53
N PRO A 77 -23.41 -22.03 -9.15
CA PRO A 77 -22.42 -20.98 -9.37
C PRO A 77 -22.19 -20.82 -10.88
N SER A 78 -22.88 -19.85 -11.48
CA SER A 78 -22.59 -19.42 -12.83
C SER A 78 -21.32 -18.57 -12.79
N GLY A 79 -20.20 -19.17 -13.16
CA GLY A 79 -19.05 -18.58 -13.84
C GLY A 79 -18.52 -17.23 -13.35
N THR A 80 -18.07 -17.09 -12.08
CA THR A 80 -17.20 -15.98 -11.68
C THR A 80 -15.72 -16.28 -11.89
N GLY A 81 -15.39 -17.43 -12.51
CA GLY A 81 -14.03 -17.94 -12.65
C GLY A 81 -13.14 -17.25 -13.67
N ASP A 82 -13.64 -16.34 -14.52
CA ASP A 82 -12.90 -15.98 -15.74
C ASP A 82 -12.58 -14.48 -15.91
N LEU A 83 -13.13 -13.59 -15.10
CA LEU A 83 -12.86 -12.17 -15.24
C LEU A 83 -11.44 -11.81 -14.75
N ASP A 84 -10.91 -12.53 -13.75
CA ASP A 84 -9.54 -12.34 -13.27
C ASP A 84 -8.50 -13.03 -14.18
N ALA A 85 -8.91 -13.96 -15.05
CA ALA A 85 -8.06 -14.60 -16.04
C ALA A 85 -7.85 -13.76 -17.30
N ASN A 86 -8.68 -12.73 -17.55
CA ASN A 86 -8.52 -11.86 -18.72
C ASN A 86 -7.41 -10.80 -18.48
N PRO A 87 -6.28 -10.86 -19.24
CA PRO A 87 -5.15 -9.94 -19.06
C PRO A 87 -5.51 -8.45 -19.24
N LEU A 88 -6.46 -8.12 -20.12
CA LEU A 88 -6.91 -6.74 -20.34
C LEU A 88 -7.67 -6.22 -19.13
N TYR A 89 -8.60 -7.01 -18.60
CA TYR A 89 -9.37 -6.63 -17.41
C TYR A 89 -8.50 -6.48 -16.16
N ASN A 90 -7.49 -7.34 -16.01
CA ASN A 90 -6.53 -7.24 -14.93
C ASN A 90 -5.64 -5.98 -15.05
N ARG A 91 -5.30 -5.57 -16.29
CA ARG A 91 -4.54 -4.35 -16.54
C ARG A 91 -5.35 -3.09 -16.18
N ASP A 92 -6.61 -3.04 -16.57
CA ASP A 92 -7.51 -1.92 -16.26
C ASP A 92 -7.74 -1.79 -14.76
N ARG A 93 -7.95 -2.89 -14.05
CA ARG A 93 -8.05 -2.92 -12.59
C ARG A 93 -6.77 -2.43 -11.93
N THR A 94 -5.62 -2.81 -12.44
CA THR A 94 -4.33 -2.35 -11.94
C THR A 94 -4.19 -0.84 -12.11
N GLN A 95 -4.48 -0.31 -13.30
CA GLN A 95 -4.43 1.13 -13.57
C GLN A 95 -5.40 1.91 -12.68
N ALA A 96 -6.63 1.43 -12.52
CA ALA A 96 -7.62 2.05 -11.64
C ALA A 96 -7.16 2.05 -10.18
N THR A 97 -6.54 0.95 -9.71
CA THR A 97 -5.97 0.89 -8.35
C THR A 97 -4.87 1.93 -8.15
N TYR A 98 -3.93 2.06 -9.10
CA TYR A 98 -2.87 3.06 -8.99
C TYR A 98 -3.40 4.50 -9.12
N ALA A 99 -4.42 4.72 -9.94
CA ALA A 99 -5.10 6.02 -10.01
C ALA A 99 -5.73 6.40 -8.66
N HIS A 100 -6.46 5.46 -8.06
CA HIS A 100 -7.07 5.64 -6.74
C HIS A 100 -6.02 5.89 -5.64
N LEU A 101 -4.93 5.13 -5.63
CA LEU A 101 -3.82 5.35 -4.69
C LEU A 101 -3.20 6.75 -4.84
N ARG A 102 -3.07 7.27 -6.07
CA ARG A 102 -2.59 8.64 -6.30
C ARG A 102 -3.54 9.69 -5.75
N ASP A 103 -4.84 9.49 -5.89
CA ASP A 103 -5.85 10.43 -5.35
C ASP A 103 -5.83 10.42 -3.83
N LEU A 104 -5.77 9.26 -3.19
CA LEU A 104 -5.64 9.15 -1.74
C LEU A 104 -4.34 9.77 -1.23
N ALA A 105 -3.21 9.52 -1.92
CA ALA A 105 -1.92 10.10 -1.57
C ALA A 105 -1.95 11.62 -1.68
N ARG A 106 -2.56 12.18 -2.74
CA ARG A 106 -2.73 13.62 -2.92
C ARG A 106 -3.51 14.24 -1.77
N LEU A 107 -4.67 13.69 -1.43
CA LEU A 107 -5.50 14.19 -0.33
C LEU A 107 -4.77 14.14 1.02
N SER A 108 -4.04 13.05 1.29
CA SER A 108 -3.27 12.89 2.51
C SER A 108 -2.11 13.89 2.61
N LEU A 109 -1.38 14.12 1.50
CA LEU A 109 -0.32 15.13 1.43
C LEU A 109 -0.87 16.54 1.63
N GLN A 110 -2.01 16.88 1.02
CA GLN A 110 -2.67 18.17 1.19
C GLN A 110 -3.15 18.40 2.62
N ALA A 111 -3.49 17.32 3.33
CA ALA A 111 -3.82 17.38 4.76
C ALA A 111 -2.58 17.44 5.67
N GLY A 112 -1.37 17.49 5.10
CA GLY A 112 -0.12 17.63 5.86
C GLY A 112 0.48 16.30 6.37
N TRP A 113 -0.01 15.15 5.92
CA TRP A 113 0.48 13.84 6.37
C TRP A 113 1.62 13.32 5.51
N HIS A 114 2.59 12.68 6.13
CA HIS A 114 3.51 11.80 5.43
C HIS A 114 2.76 10.61 4.85
N VAL A 115 3.08 10.19 3.64
CA VAL A 115 2.37 9.10 2.94
C VAL A 115 3.36 8.03 2.50
N ILE A 116 3.00 6.78 2.76
CA ILE A 116 3.70 5.59 2.23
C ILE A 116 2.73 4.82 1.35
N VAL A 117 3.06 4.65 0.08
CA VAL A 117 2.29 3.79 -0.82
C VAL A 117 2.99 2.44 -0.96
N ASP A 118 2.38 1.42 -0.34
CA ASP A 118 2.88 0.04 -0.34
C ASP A 118 2.30 -0.73 -1.53
N ALA A 119 3.09 -0.80 -2.60
CA ALA A 119 2.79 -1.52 -3.83
C ALA A 119 4.07 -2.02 -4.49
N THR A 120 3.96 -2.84 -5.54
CA THR A 120 5.14 -3.38 -6.24
C THR A 120 5.89 -2.34 -7.06
N PHE A 121 5.17 -1.39 -7.66
CA PHE A 121 5.72 -0.32 -8.49
C PHE A 121 6.73 -0.80 -9.54
N LEU A 122 6.49 -1.97 -10.16
CA LEU A 122 7.38 -2.52 -11.18
C LEU A 122 7.38 -1.68 -12.46
N ASP A 123 6.26 -1.02 -12.76
CA ASP A 123 6.13 -0.11 -13.89
C ASP A 123 6.82 1.23 -13.60
N ALA A 124 7.73 1.64 -14.50
CA ALA A 124 8.45 2.91 -14.39
C ALA A 124 7.50 4.12 -14.54
N ASP A 125 6.47 4.00 -15.40
CA ASP A 125 5.51 5.08 -15.62
C ASP A 125 4.70 5.36 -14.36
N GLU A 126 4.30 4.33 -13.62
CA GLU A 126 3.62 4.51 -12.33
C GLU A 126 4.54 5.21 -11.32
N ARG A 127 5.83 4.82 -11.22
CA ARG A 127 6.79 5.52 -10.35
C ARG A 127 6.95 7.00 -10.74
N ASN A 128 6.98 7.30 -12.04
CA ASN A 128 7.08 8.66 -12.55
C ASN A 128 5.81 9.49 -12.25
N ARG A 129 4.62 8.90 -12.35
CA ARG A 129 3.36 9.57 -11.99
C ARG A 129 3.32 9.95 -10.51
N PHE A 130 3.82 9.09 -9.62
CA PHE A 130 3.91 9.41 -8.19
C PHE A 130 5.01 10.45 -7.90
N ARG A 131 6.11 10.44 -8.64
CA ARG A 131 7.12 11.52 -8.55
C ARG A 131 6.53 12.87 -8.96
N GLN A 132 5.75 12.91 -10.06
CA GLN A 132 5.05 14.11 -10.50
C GLN A 132 4.03 14.59 -9.46
N LEU A 133 3.27 13.67 -8.85
CA LEU A 133 2.38 14.00 -7.74
C LEU A 133 3.15 14.66 -6.60
N ALA A 134 4.24 14.06 -6.13
CA ALA A 134 5.06 14.64 -5.05
C ALA A 134 5.56 16.04 -5.41
N SER A 135 6.07 16.22 -6.63
CA SER A 135 6.52 17.52 -7.14
C SER A 135 5.39 18.56 -7.14
N SER A 136 4.18 18.19 -7.58
CA SER A 136 3.01 19.09 -7.60
C SER A 136 2.53 19.49 -6.21
N GLN A 137 2.85 18.69 -5.17
CA GLN A 137 2.55 18.97 -3.78
C GLN A 137 3.75 19.55 -3.01
N SER A 138 4.86 19.89 -3.70
CA SER A 138 6.13 20.33 -3.07
C SER A 138 6.63 19.36 -1.99
N ALA A 139 6.31 18.07 -2.13
CA ALA A 139 6.68 17.03 -1.18
C ALA A 139 7.95 16.29 -1.65
N PRO A 140 8.95 16.09 -0.77
CA PRO A 140 10.06 15.20 -1.06
C PRO A 140 9.57 13.79 -1.42
N PHE A 141 10.20 13.19 -2.46
CA PHE A 141 9.84 11.88 -2.98
C PHE A 141 10.95 10.86 -2.71
N VAL A 142 10.58 9.70 -2.16
CA VAL A 142 11.51 8.61 -1.83
C VAL A 142 10.98 7.29 -2.37
N ILE A 143 11.88 6.48 -2.94
CA ILE A 143 11.58 5.10 -3.33
C ILE A 143 12.33 4.16 -2.37
N LEU A 144 11.60 3.32 -1.66
CA LEU A 144 12.14 2.26 -0.82
C LEU A 144 12.24 0.99 -1.66
N HIS A 145 13.43 0.73 -2.19
CA HIS A 145 13.69 -0.47 -2.97
C HIS A 145 13.89 -1.66 -2.04
N CYS A 146 13.08 -2.70 -2.22
CA CYS A 146 13.13 -3.94 -1.45
C CYS A 146 13.42 -5.10 -2.39
N GLU A 147 14.50 -5.80 -2.16
CA GLU A 147 14.87 -7.00 -2.90
C GLU A 147 15.30 -8.12 -1.95
N ALA A 148 15.22 -9.35 -2.41
CA ALA A 148 15.71 -10.52 -1.72
C ALA A 148 16.06 -11.62 -2.75
N PRO A 149 16.94 -12.56 -2.41
CA PRO A 149 17.21 -13.72 -3.26
C PRO A 149 15.93 -14.51 -3.58
N ARG A 150 15.85 -15.07 -4.78
CA ARG A 150 14.66 -15.83 -5.25
C ARG A 150 14.19 -16.89 -4.25
N VAL A 151 15.12 -17.66 -3.69
CA VAL A 151 14.83 -18.68 -2.67
C VAL A 151 14.09 -18.10 -1.46
N THR A 152 14.51 -16.91 -1.02
CA THR A 152 13.86 -16.20 0.11
C THR A 152 12.47 -15.71 -0.28
N LEU A 153 12.29 -15.22 -1.51
CA LEU A 153 11.00 -14.75 -2.01
C LEU A 153 9.98 -15.90 -2.03
N GLU A 154 10.35 -17.03 -2.62
CA GLU A 154 9.52 -18.24 -2.71
C GLU A 154 9.15 -18.78 -1.33
N ALA A 155 10.12 -18.92 -0.43
CA ALA A 155 9.87 -19.39 0.94
C ALA A 155 8.86 -18.48 1.68
N ARG A 156 9.01 -17.16 1.58
CA ARG A 156 8.08 -16.20 2.20
C ARG A 156 6.67 -16.28 1.61
N LEU A 157 6.53 -16.48 0.30
CA LEU A 157 5.24 -16.60 -0.35
C LEU A 157 4.52 -17.88 0.08
N ILE A 158 5.22 -19.02 0.13
CA ILE A 158 4.69 -20.30 0.61
C ILE A 158 4.21 -20.20 2.07
N THR A 159 5.06 -19.67 2.95
CA THR A 159 4.70 -19.49 4.37
C THR A 159 3.47 -18.59 4.53
N ARG A 160 3.37 -17.52 3.74
CA ARG A 160 2.23 -16.60 3.77
C ARG A 160 0.94 -17.26 3.30
N GLN A 161 0.98 -18.06 2.23
CA GLN A 161 -0.18 -18.82 1.75
C GLN A 161 -0.70 -19.79 2.82
N GLN A 162 0.20 -20.43 3.55
CA GLN A 162 -0.18 -21.34 4.65
C GLN A 162 -0.82 -20.62 5.84
N ALA A 163 -0.39 -19.38 6.11
CA ALA A 163 -0.91 -18.59 7.22
C ALA A 163 -2.29 -17.96 6.96
N ALA A 164 -2.74 -17.85 5.69
CA ALA A 164 -4.05 -17.34 5.24
C ALA A 164 -4.49 -15.99 5.87
N GLN A 165 -3.57 -15.17 6.36
CA GLN A 165 -3.86 -13.94 7.13
C GLN A 165 -3.51 -12.63 6.41
N ASP A 166 -2.92 -12.67 5.21
CA ASP A 166 -2.50 -11.44 4.50
C ASP A 166 -3.53 -11.03 3.45
N ALA A 167 -3.69 -9.71 3.29
CA ALA A 167 -4.51 -9.11 2.24
C ALA A 167 -3.99 -9.38 0.81
N SER A 168 -2.71 -9.75 0.66
CA SER A 168 -2.07 -10.01 -0.63
C SER A 168 -2.30 -11.45 -1.10
N ASP A 169 -2.89 -11.61 -2.29
CA ASP A 169 -3.18 -12.90 -2.93
C ASP A 169 -2.02 -13.38 -3.85
N ALA A 170 -0.84 -12.74 -3.80
CA ALA A 170 0.28 -13.08 -4.67
C ALA A 170 0.91 -14.43 -4.28
N ASP A 171 1.02 -15.31 -5.25
CA ASP A 171 1.65 -16.64 -5.18
C ASP A 171 2.98 -16.68 -5.96
N VAL A 172 3.58 -17.87 -6.06
CA VAL A 172 4.84 -18.09 -6.81
C VAL A 172 4.64 -17.84 -8.30
N ALA A 173 3.47 -18.13 -8.87
CA ALA A 173 3.20 -17.87 -10.30
C ALA A 173 3.13 -16.36 -10.59
N VAL A 174 2.62 -15.56 -9.66
CA VAL A 174 2.67 -14.09 -9.74
C VAL A 174 4.11 -13.59 -9.65
N LEU A 175 4.93 -14.18 -8.75
CA LEU A 175 6.34 -13.84 -8.63
C LEU A 175 7.10 -14.09 -9.94
N ASP A 176 6.91 -15.24 -10.57
CA ASP A 176 7.56 -15.56 -11.85
C ASP A 176 7.23 -14.56 -12.95
N LYS A 177 5.95 -14.15 -13.06
CA LYS A 177 5.53 -13.09 -13.98
C LYS A 177 6.15 -11.73 -13.66
N GLN A 178 6.40 -11.44 -12.40
CA GLN A 178 7.02 -10.19 -11.96
C GLN A 178 8.53 -10.16 -12.25
N LEU A 179 9.23 -11.27 -12.14
CA LEU A 179 10.67 -11.39 -12.41
C LEU A 179 11.01 -11.37 -13.92
N GLN A 180 10.02 -11.57 -14.81
CA GLN A 180 10.17 -11.50 -16.26
C GLN A 180 10.00 -10.09 -16.85
N ARG A 181 9.69 -9.09 -16.02
CA ARG A 181 9.48 -7.68 -16.41
C ARG A 181 10.76 -6.86 -16.22
#